data_1ac4b9515e4ff2a9f07ba53cad6c7389
#
_entry.id   1ac4b9515e4ff2a9f07ba53cad6c7389
#
_cell.length_a   1.000
_cell.length_b   1.000
_cell.length_c   1.000
_cell.angle_alpha   90.00
_cell.angle_beta   90.00
_cell.angle_gamma   90.00
#
_symmetry.space_group_name_H-M   'P 1'
#
loop_
_entity.id
_entity.type
_entity.pdbx_description
1 polymer ?
#
loop_
_entity_poly.entity_id
_entity_poly.type
_entity_poly.pdbx_seq_one_letter_code
_entity_poly.pdbx_strand_id
1 'polypeptide(L)'
;MSFLTQAKKMKENRSALHSTYIIDGIQQKLTPAEILDGCLRGEEEDRRPSGTFDPVIDETLDPAPAAARFDPARAGEYLEGIAPLTGRTEDCPMEYSDQYTRSRISGALLNAIWRKGHFRLEDLSLDAEWEWNAGRLGNMAAFYSSAKAAADQIDSLGICLGGYSYSESPSEGGRVTFKVEAAERDPEEIVDDPEMEELLAPSPFGSECPSIGHGRLTPETAAKDPESWLILIPFDSCDFRLGSSLLCKAFGSNGDPYPEIGDADYFMDCYEVVREFVEDKVVIAGQTVGAGGLMAALKKMLPEDTGIQLDISGIMSAYGERDAVRILFSEVPGALIQISDIDYDYVDAELLLQDIAYYPIGHPRTGSGGITLRSGGESGISGILQSLLNSQTSEGED
;
A
#
# COMPACT_ATOMS: atom_id res chain seq x y z
N MET A 1 24.25 -15.78 23.60
CA MET A 1 24.93 -14.78 22.74
C MET A 1 25.79 -13.90 23.61
N SER A 2 27.04 -13.65 23.21
CA SER A 2 27.97 -12.85 24.00
C SER A 2 27.55 -11.37 23.98
N PHE A 3 27.69 -10.68 25.13
CA PHE A 3 27.46 -9.24 25.29
C PHE A 3 28.24 -8.42 24.25
N LEU A 4 29.44 -8.88 23.87
CA LEU A 4 30.26 -8.29 22.82
C LEU A 4 29.61 -8.38 21.41
N THR A 5 28.92 -9.49 21.11
CA THR A 5 28.21 -9.65 19.82
C THR A 5 27.02 -8.74 19.75
N GLN A 6 26.30 -8.55 20.86
CA GLN A 6 25.16 -7.65 20.96
C GLN A 6 25.59 -6.18 20.90
N ALA A 7 26.68 -5.82 21.55
CA ALA A 7 27.26 -4.48 21.50
C ALA A 7 27.81 -4.12 20.10
N LYS A 8 28.42 -5.12 19.40
CA LYS A 8 28.88 -4.95 18.03
C LYS A 8 27.69 -4.77 17.05
N LYS A 9 26.61 -5.55 17.22
CA LYS A 9 25.40 -5.46 16.43
C LYS A 9 24.69 -4.11 16.64
N MET A 10 24.62 -3.62 17.88
CA MET A 10 24.09 -2.27 18.17
C MET A 10 24.95 -1.15 17.59
N LYS A 11 26.28 -1.32 17.50
CA LYS A 11 27.19 -0.33 16.92
C LYS A 11 27.08 -0.30 15.39
N GLU A 12 26.92 -1.48 14.76
CA GLU A 12 26.70 -1.60 13.31
C GLU A 12 25.36 -0.98 12.91
N ASN A 13 24.29 -1.22 13.68
CA ASN A 13 22.96 -0.62 13.44
C ASN A 13 22.99 0.91 13.56
N ARG A 14 23.76 1.46 14.49
CA ARG A 14 23.92 2.91 14.63
C ARG A 14 24.67 3.51 13.45
N SER A 15 25.59 2.78 12.85
CA SER A 15 26.37 3.24 11.71
C SER A 15 25.49 3.55 10.49
N ALA A 16 24.56 2.69 10.11
CA ALA A 16 23.69 2.92 8.94
C ALA A 16 22.81 4.16 9.09
N LEU A 17 22.20 4.35 10.25
CA LEU A 17 21.32 5.50 10.51
C LEU A 17 22.08 6.82 10.64
N HIS A 18 23.28 6.81 11.20
CA HIS A 18 24.02 8.03 11.54
C HIS A 18 25.25 8.29 10.67
N SER A 19 25.46 7.50 9.61
CA SER A 19 26.55 7.72 8.66
C SER A 19 26.23 8.85 7.69
N THR A 20 27.28 9.52 7.22
CA THR A 20 27.18 10.46 6.10
C THR A 20 27.14 9.67 4.79
N TYR A 21 26.22 10.02 3.90
CA TYR A 21 26.04 9.36 2.60
C TYR A 21 26.57 10.22 1.47
N ILE A 22 27.24 9.57 0.51
CA ILE A 22 27.56 10.13 -0.80
C ILE A 22 26.86 9.22 -1.80
N ILE A 23 25.92 9.74 -2.57
CA ILE A 23 25.14 8.97 -3.56
C ILE A 23 25.39 9.60 -4.92
N ASP A 24 25.85 8.81 -5.87
CA ASP A 24 26.25 9.25 -7.21
C ASP A 24 27.24 10.44 -7.20
N GLY A 25 28.17 10.44 -6.23
CA GLY A 25 29.16 11.50 -6.02
C GLY A 25 28.62 12.75 -5.35
N ILE A 26 27.37 12.78 -4.92
CA ILE A 26 26.73 13.92 -4.24
C ILE A 26 26.62 13.61 -2.75
N GLN A 27 27.30 14.41 -1.92
CA GLN A 27 27.20 14.30 -0.47
C GLN A 27 25.80 14.74 -0.01
N GLN A 28 25.14 13.88 0.73
CA GLN A 28 23.85 14.16 1.34
C GLN A 28 24.03 15.07 2.56
N LYS A 29 23.07 16.00 2.77
CA LYS A 29 23.17 17.00 3.85
C LYS A 29 22.85 16.43 5.22
N LEU A 30 21.89 15.50 5.26
CA LEU A 30 21.37 14.89 6.48
C LEU A 30 21.65 13.39 6.47
N THR A 31 21.85 12.81 7.63
CA THR A 31 21.87 11.36 7.82
C THR A 31 20.44 10.80 7.80
N PRO A 32 20.22 9.49 7.58
CA PRO A 32 18.88 8.90 7.68
C PRO A 32 18.20 9.17 9.03
N ALA A 33 18.95 9.12 10.14
CA ALA A 33 18.40 9.43 11.45
C ALA A 33 17.91 10.89 11.55
N GLU A 34 18.71 11.86 11.10
CA GLU A 34 18.30 13.28 11.12
C GLU A 34 17.06 13.54 10.25
N ILE A 35 16.89 12.81 9.14
CA ILE A 35 15.71 12.90 8.29
C ILE A 35 14.47 12.34 9.02
N LEU A 36 14.61 11.16 9.63
CA LEU A 36 13.50 10.48 10.30
C LEU A 36 13.13 11.15 11.64
N ASP A 37 14.12 11.70 12.37
CA ASP A 37 13.89 12.44 13.61
C ASP A 37 13.01 13.68 13.38
N GLY A 38 13.10 14.31 12.21
CA GLY A 38 12.24 15.43 11.81
C GLY A 38 10.75 15.07 11.69
N CYS A 39 10.42 13.78 11.57
CA CYS A 39 9.05 13.28 11.46
C CYS A 39 8.51 12.67 12.78
N LEU A 40 9.36 12.60 13.83
CA LEU A 40 8.92 12.10 15.13
C LEU A 40 7.99 13.11 15.81
N ARG A 41 6.95 12.58 16.46
CA ARG A 41 6.06 13.38 17.31
C ARG A 41 6.77 13.77 18.60
N GLY A 42 6.73 15.05 18.96
CA GLY A 42 7.25 15.59 20.22
C GLY A 42 8.29 16.68 20.03
N GLU A 43 8.51 17.49 21.08
CA GLU A 43 9.54 18.54 21.07
C GLU A 43 10.91 17.93 20.78
N GLU A 44 11.71 18.63 19.97
CA GLU A 44 13.12 18.36 19.73
C GLU A 44 13.89 18.30 21.07
N GLU A 45 13.88 17.16 21.74
CA GLU A 45 14.98 16.87 22.63
C GLU A 45 16.24 16.83 21.78
N ASP A 46 17.23 17.65 22.13
CA ASP A 46 18.53 17.78 21.46
C ASP A 46 19.25 16.40 21.42
N ARG A 47 18.73 15.48 20.59
CA ARG A 47 19.22 14.12 20.40
C ARG A 47 20.41 14.10 19.45
N ARG A 48 21.25 15.15 19.49
CA ARG A 48 22.49 15.15 18.73
C ARG A 48 23.31 13.93 19.12
N PRO A 49 23.57 13.03 18.16
CA PRO A 49 24.46 11.92 18.44
C PRO A 49 25.81 12.50 18.84
N SER A 50 26.26 12.21 20.06
CA SER A 50 27.58 12.60 20.51
C SER A 50 28.63 11.98 19.59
N GLY A 51 29.22 12.79 18.73
CA GLY A 51 30.46 12.71 18.00
C GLY A 51 31.17 11.36 17.85
N THR A 52 30.54 10.39 17.21
CA THR A 52 31.28 9.25 16.63
C THR A 52 31.43 9.55 15.14
N PHE A 53 32.67 9.52 14.66
CA PHE A 53 32.95 9.57 13.23
C PHE A 53 32.40 8.29 12.61
N ASP A 54 31.15 8.37 12.13
CA ASP A 54 30.55 7.28 11.37
C ASP A 54 31.19 7.20 9.99
N PRO A 55 31.39 5.99 9.43
CA PRO A 55 31.97 5.84 8.12
C PRO A 55 31.13 6.54 7.07
N VAL A 56 31.79 7.12 6.09
CA VAL A 56 31.13 7.67 4.90
C VAL A 56 30.70 6.48 4.03
N ILE A 57 29.43 6.43 3.67
CA ILE A 57 28.88 5.47 2.72
C ILE A 57 28.80 6.15 1.37
N ASP A 58 29.59 5.69 0.40
CA ASP A 58 29.68 6.21 -0.97
C ASP A 58 29.25 5.10 -1.93
N GLU A 59 28.03 5.20 -2.44
CA GLU A 59 27.41 4.20 -3.30
C GLU A 59 26.61 4.82 -4.44
N THR A 60 26.37 4.04 -5.49
CA THR A 60 25.50 4.36 -6.62
C THR A 60 24.30 3.41 -6.65
N LEU A 61 23.16 3.90 -7.11
CA LEU A 61 22.00 3.06 -7.37
C LEU A 61 22.22 2.28 -8.68
N ASP A 62 21.93 0.99 -8.67
CA ASP A 62 21.94 0.17 -9.87
C ASP A 62 20.84 0.64 -10.84
N PRO A 63 21.11 0.72 -12.16
CA PRO A 63 20.08 1.08 -13.12
C PRO A 63 19.02 -0.02 -13.22
N ALA A 64 17.77 0.40 -13.42
CA ALA A 64 16.65 -0.52 -13.61
C ALA A 64 16.85 -1.43 -14.83
N PRO A 65 16.50 -2.73 -14.72
CA PRO A 65 16.62 -3.68 -15.84
C PRO A 65 15.64 -3.37 -17.00
N ALA A 66 15.91 -3.91 -18.18
CA ALA A 66 15.13 -3.65 -19.40
C ALA A 66 13.72 -4.30 -19.38
N ALA A 67 12.79 -3.67 -20.10
CA ALA A 67 11.36 -4.00 -20.11
C ALA A 67 11.00 -5.37 -20.68
N ALA A 68 10.16 -6.14 -20.00
CA ALA A 68 9.48 -7.31 -20.53
C ALA A 68 7.99 -7.03 -20.78
N ARG A 69 7.42 -7.78 -21.73
CA ARG A 69 5.99 -7.70 -22.07
C ARG A 69 5.26 -8.93 -21.56
N PHE A 70 4.15 -8.72 -20.90
CA PHE A 70 3.25 -9.76 -20.50
C PHE A 70 2.18 -10.00 -21.57
N ASP A 71 1.82 -11.27 -21.77
CA ASP A 71 0.74 -11.64 -22.68
C ASP A 71 -0.59 -11.62 -21.91
N PRO A 72 -1.55 -10.75 -22.28
CA PRO A 72 -2.86 -10.71 -21.65
C PRO A 72 -3.58 -12.06 -21.66
N ALA A 73 -3.34 -12.94 -22.65
CA ALA A 73 -3.94 -14.27 -22.72
C ALA A 73 -3.57 -15.20 -21.56
N ARG A 74 -2.50 -14.87 -20.80
CA ARG A 74 -2.01 -15.65 -19.66
C ARG A 74 -2.42 -15.12 -18.30
N ALA A 75 -3.39 -14.19 -18.24
CA ALA A 75 -3.78 -13.55 -16.97
C ALA A 75 -4.19 -14.53 -15.87
N GLY A 76 -4.82 -15.65 -16.21
CA GLY A 76 -5.15 -16.72 -15.28
C GLY A 76 -3.93 -17.40 -14.68
N GLU A 77 -2.97 -17.77 -15.53
CA GLU A 77 -1.69 -18.33 -15.10
C GLU A 77 -0.92 -17.36 -14.20
N TYR A 78 -1.00 -16.07 -14.51
CA TYR A 78 -0.39 -15.02 -13.69
C TYR A 78 -1.02 -14.93 -12.30
N LEU A 79 -2.34 -14.98 -12.20
CA LEU A 79 -3.04 -14.98 -10.92
C LEU A 79 -2.67 -16.20 -10.07
N GLU A 80 -2.60 -17.40 -10.66
CA GLU A 80 -2.15 -18.60 -9.97
C GLU A 80 -0.68 -18.49 -9.52
N GLY A 81 0.20 -17.95 -10.37
CA GLY A 81 1.61 -17.76 -10.06
C GLY A 81 1.87 -16.77 -8.94
N ILE A 82 1.09 -15.71 -8.82
CA ILE A 82 1.23 -14.72 -7.75
C ILE A 82 0.55 -15.14 -6.43
N ALA A 83 -0.45 -16.01 -6.48
CA ALA A 83 -1.21 -16.42 -5.30
C ALA A 83 -0.34 -16.89 -4.10
N PRO A 84 0.73 -17.69 -4.30
CA PRO A 84 1.62 -18.08 -3.20
C PRO A 84 2.45 -16.94 -2.62
N LEU A 85 2.60 -15.84 -3.34
CA LEU A 85 3.38 -14.67 -2.96
C LEU A 85 2.54 -13.62 -2.24
N THR A 86 1.23 -13.59 -2.49
CA THR A 86 0.32 -12.66 -1.83
C THR A 86 0.30 -12.88 -0.32
N GLY A 87 0.41 -11.79 0.44
CA GLY A 87 0.46 -11.83 1.91
C GLY A 87 1.84 -12.13 2.51
N ARG A 88 2.88 -12.35 1.69
CA ARG A 88 4.26 -12.40 2.17
C ARG A 88 4.84 -11.01 2.25
N THR A 89 5.69 -10.78 3.26
CA THR A 89 6.53 -9.58 3.28
C THR A 89 7.61 -9.73 2.23
N GLU A 90 7.65 -8.82 1.28
CA GLU A 90 8.55 -8.88 0.16
C GLU A 90 9.79 -8.03 0.35
N ASP A 91 10.88 -8.45 -0.28
CA ASP A 91 12.08 -7.65 -0.36
C ASP A 91 11.86 -6.43 -1.25
N CYS A 92 12.42 -5.31 -0.82
CA CYS A 92 12.38 -4.05 -1.54
C CYS A 92 13.13 -4.16 -2.88
N PRO A 93 12.54 -3.71 -3.98
CA PRO A 93 13.28 -3.51 -5.22
C PRO A 93 14.24 -2.32 -5.04
N MET A 94 15.54 -2.59 -4.98
CA MET A 94 16.55 -1.59 -4.62
C MET A 94 16.56 -0.39 -5.57
N GLU A 95 16.25 -0.61 -6.85
CA GLU A 95 16.17 0.41 -7.90
C GLU A 95 15.01 1.39 -7.72
N TYR A 96 13.98 0.96 -6.96
CA TYR A 96 12.75 1.72 -6.73
C TYR A 96 12.42 1.80 -5.22
N SER A 97 13.45 1.86 -4.40
CA SER A 97 13.30 1.81 -2.94
C SER A 97 12.46 2.97 -2.39
N ASP A 98 12.50 4.13 -3.02
CA ASP A 98 11.68 5.31 -2.72
C ASP A 98 10.19 5.04 -3.00
N GLN A 99 9.86 4.63 -4.22
CA GLN A 99 8.48 4.37 -4.64
C GLN A 99 7.87 3.18 -3.89
N TYR A 100 8.67 2.12 -3.69
CA TYR A 100 8.25 0.98 -2.88
C TYR A 100 7.90 1.41 -1.44
N THR A 101 8.71 2.26 -0.83
CA THR A 101 8.48 2.76 0.52
C THR A 101 7.17 3.56 0.59
N ARG A 102 6.92 4.45 -0.36
CA ARG A 102 5.66 5.20 -0.47
C ARG A 102 4.46 4.26 -0.62
N SER A 103 4.56 3.25 -1.49
CA SER A 103 3.52 2.22 -1.66
C SER A 103 3.25 1.46 -0.36
N ARG A 104 4.29 1.14 0.44
CA ARG A 104 4.13 0.45 1.73
C ARG A 104 3.42 1.32 2.77
N ILE A 105 3.72 2.62 2.82
CA ILE A 105 3.01 3.59 3.67
C ILE A 105 1.54 3.66 3.25
N SER A 106 1.28 3.91 1.98
CA SER A 106 -0.09 3.98 1.45
C SER A 106 -0.89 2.71 1.75
N GLY A 107 -0.29 1.53 1.54
CA GLY A 107 -0.93 0.25 1.84
C GLY A 107 -1.20 0.03 3.33
N ALA A 108 -0.31 0.50 4.22
CA ALA A 108 -0.50 0.42 5.66
C ALA A 108 -1.68 1.31 6.12
N LEU A 109 -1.73 2.55 5.64
CA LEU A 109 -2.81 3.50 5.92
C LEU A 109 -4.15 3.02 5.37
N LEU A 110 -4.19 2.54 4.12
CA LEU A 110 -5.39 1.95 3.53
C LEU A 110 -5.94 0.77 4.33
N ASN A 111 -5.06 -0.06 4.89
CA ASN A 111 -5.49 -1.16 5.75
C ASN A 111 -6.07 -0.67 7.08
N ALA A 112 -5.74 0.53 7.54
CA ALA A 112 -6.31 1.14 8.73
C ALA A 112 -7.78 1.55 8.54
N ILE A 113 -8.17 2.00 7.33
CA ILE A 113 -9.55 2.39 6.99
C ILE A 113 -10.56 1.28 7.35
N TRP A 114 -10.20 0.03 7.14
CA TRP A 114 -11.09 -1.12 7.38
C TRP A 114 -11.20 -1.53 8.84
N ARG A 115 -10.40 -0.94 9.73
CA ARG A 115 -10.35 -1.29 11.16
C ARG A 115 -11.37 -0.49 11.98
N LYS A 116 -11.65 -1.00 13.18
CA LYS A 116 -12.46 -0.27 14.15
C LYS A 116 -11.70 0.94 14.67
N GLY A 117 -12.36 2.09 14.72
CA GLY A 117 -11.79 3.31 15.29
C GLY A 117 -12.03 4.57 14.48
N HIS A 118 -12.24 4.47 13.16
CA HIS A 118 -12.58 5.59 12.26
C HIS A 118 -11.63 6.80 12.37
N PHE A 119 -10.33 6.55 12.43
CA PHE A 119 -9.33 7.59 12.58
C PHE A 119 -9.14 8.40 11.29
N ARG A 120 -9.08 9.72 11.42
CA ARG A 120 -8.57 10.60 10.38
C ARG A 120 -7.07 10.39 10.23
N LEU A 121 -6.49 10.82 9.11
CA LEU A 121 -5.04 10.71 8.92
C LEU A 121 -4.23 11.38 10.02
N GLU A 122 -4.65 12.56 10.47
CA GLU A 122 -4.01 13.32 11.56
C GLU A 122 -4.01 12.59 12.92
N ASP A 123 -4.91 11.61 13.09
CA ASP A 123 -4.99 10.77 14.30
C ASP A 123 -4.07 9.55 14.25
N LEU A 124 -3.35 9.37 13.15
CA LEU A 124 -2.50 8.20 12.91
C LEU A 124 -1.02 8.52 13.09
N SER A 125 -0.30 7.54 13.58
CA SER A 125 1.16 7.50 13.58
C SER A 125 1.65 6.21 12.95
N LEU A 126 2.88 6.23 12.44
CA LEU A 126 3.53 5.08 11.85
C LEU A 126 4.75 4.68 12.66
N ASP A 127 4.84 3.39 13.01
CA ASP A 127 6.08 2.78 13.42
C ASP A 127 6.76 2.14 12.23
N ALA A 128 8.03 2.51 11.97
CA ALA A 128 8.79 2.05 10.81
C ALA A 128 9.93 1.12 11.21
N GLU A 129 10.04 -0.02 10.53
CA GLU A 129 11.11 -1.00 10.76
C GLU A 129 11.80 -1.32 9.43
N TRP A 130 13.10 -0.99 9.35
CA TRP A 130 13.98 -1.38 8.25
C TRP A 130 14.80 -2.60 8.65
N GLU A 131 14.66 -3.67 7.88
CA GLU A 131 15.52 -4.84 7.91
C GLU A 131 16.30 -4.88 6.60
N TRP A 132 17.59 -4.52 6.62
CA TRP A 132 18.32 -4.20 5.42
C TRP A 132 19.72 -4.79 5.38
N ASN A 133 20.15 -5.29 4.23
CA ASN A 133 21.50 -5.87 4.07
C ASN A 133 22.47 -4.81 3.56
N ALA A 134 23.48 -4.49 4.35
CA ALA A 134 24.53 -3.52 3.99
C ALA A 134 25.67 -4.12 3.15
N GLY A 135 25.66 -5.45 2.91
CA GLY A 135 26.81 -6.14 2.31
C GLY A 135 26.91 -6.02 0.78
N ARG A 136 25.84 -5.64 0.08
CA ARG A 136 25.84 -5.48 -1.36
C ARG A 136 25.97 -4.00 -1.74
N LEU A 137 26.78 -3.72 -2.77
CA LEU A 137 26.92 -2.36 -3.30
C LEU A 137 25.57 -1.84 -3.80
N GLY A 138 25.25 -0.59 -3.51
CA GLY A 138 23.98 0.06 -3.86
C GLY A 138 22.89 -0.08 -2.78
N ASN A 139 22.96 -1.10 -1.93
CA ASN A 139 21.94 -1.33 -0.92
C ASN A 139 21.81 -0.18 0.09
N MET A 140 22.92 0.44 0.46
CA MET A 140 22.89 1.53 1.43
C MET A 140 22.39 2.84 0.81
N ALA A 141 22.67 3.08 -0.47
CA ALA A 141 22.05 4.17 -1.21
C ALA A 141 20.53 3.98 -1.33
N ALA A 142 20.08 2.75 -1.60
CA ALA A 142 18.66 2.40 -1.61
C ALA A 142 18.00 2.56 -0.21
N PHE A 143 18.70 2.20 0.86
CA PHE A 143 18.24 2.44 2.24
C PHE A 143 18.04 3.93 2.50
N TYR A 144 19.03 4.76 2.15
CA TYR A 144 18.93 6.22 2.30
C TYR A 144 17.72 6.78 1.53
N SER A 145 17.54 6.33 0.27
CA SER A 145 16.40 6.75 -0.57
C SER A 145 15.06 6.32 0.04
N SER A 146 14.98 5.10 0.61
CA SER A 146 13.81 4.60 1.33
C SER A 146 13.50 5.46 2.57
N ALA A 147 14.51 5.75 3.41
CA ALA A 147 14.31 6.56 4.62
C ALA A 147 13.86 7.98 4.27
N LYS A 148 14.47 8.58 3.24
CA LYS A 148 14.08 9.90 2.75
C LYS A 148 12.66 9.91 2.20
N ALA A 149 12.29 8.92 1.38
CA ALA A 149 10.93 8.82 0.83
C ALA A 149 9.88 8.61 1.92
N ALA A 150 10.22 7.87 2.99
CA ALA A 150 9.34 7.72 4.15
C ALA A 150 9.09 9.07 4.82
N ALA A 151 10.14 9.82 5.11
CA ALA A 151 10.01 11.14 5.74
C ALA A 151 9.23 12.11 4.87
N ASP A 152 9.59 12.22 3.58
CA ASP A 152 8.90 13.09 2.61
C ASP A 152 7.40 12.76 2.52
N GLN A 153 7.04 11.47 2.51
CA GLN A 153 5.64 11.02 2.42
C GLN A 153 4.86 11.28 3.70
N ILE A 154 5.46 11.02 4.85
CA ILE A 154 4.87 11.23 6.17
C ILE A 154 4.59 12.72 6.39
N ASP A 155 5.56 13.59 6.07
CA ASP A 155 5.41 15.03 6.15
C ASP A 155 4.30 15.53 5.20
N SER A 156 4.29 15.06 3.95
CA SER A 156 3.27 15.43 2.97
C SER A 156 1.85 15.00 3.35
N LEU A 157 1.70 13.89 4.07
CA LEU A 157 0.40 13.40 4.56
C LEU A 157 -0.03 14.03 5.88
N GLY A 158 0.80 14.87 6.50
CA GLY A 158 0.51 15.49 7.80
C GLY A 158 0.43 14.52 8.98
N ILE A 159 1.02 13.31 8.83
CA ILE A 159 1.08 12.29 9.89
C ILE A 159 2.44 12.32 10.57
N CYS A 160 2.64 11.52 11.63
CA CYS A 160 3.90 11.48 12.35
C CYS A 160 4.47 10.06 12.46
N LEU A 161 5.77 9.95 12.74
CA LEU A 161 6.37 8.71 13.22
C LEU A 161 6.16 8.58 14.74
N GLY A 162 5.67 7.41 15.18
CA GLY A 162 5.72 6.99 16.58
C GLY A 162 7.10 6.50 16.95
N GLY A 163 7.77 5.82 16.03
CA GLY A 163 9.13 5.32 16.21
C GLY A 163 9.70 4.71 14.94
N TYR A 164 11.03 4.49 14.95
CA TYR A 164 11.68 3.78 13.86
C TYR A 164 12.83 2.90 14.36
N SER A 165 13.13 1.85 13.59
CA SER A 165 14.24 0.95 13.89
C SER A 165 14.94 0.47 12.62
N TYR A 166 16.22 0.10 12.77
CA TYR A 166 17.02 -0.51 11.73
C TYR A 166 17.67 -1.79 12.27
N SER A 167 17.62 -2.85 11.46
CA SER A 167 18.29 -4.11 11.73
C SER A 167 18.95 -4.65 10.48
N GLU A 168 20.07 -5.39 10.66
CA GLU A 168 20.77 -6.05 9.57
C GLU A 168 19.97 -7.27 9.08
N SER A 169 19.66 -7.30 7.78
CA SER A 169 18.99 -8.45 7.16
C SER A 169 19.96 -9.58 6.84
N PRO A 170 19.59 -10.84 7.10
CA PRO A 170 20.34 -11.99 6.64
C PRO A 170 20.13 -12.29 5.13
N SER A 171 19.10 -11.73 4.51
CA SER A 171 18.85 -11.83 3.06
C SER A 171 19.75 -10.86 2.28
N GLU A 172 19.89 -11.04 0.97
CA GLU A 172 20.67 -10.14 0.11
C GLU A 172 19.96 -8.81 -0.17
N GLY A 173 18.68 -8.72 0.18
CA GLY A 173 17.83 -7.57 -0.03
C GLY A 173 17.62 -6.73 1.22
N GLY A 174 16.57 -5.93 1.18
CA GLY A 174 16.08 -5.15 2.30
C GLY A 174 14.55 -5.12 2.27
N ARG A 175 13.96 -4.81 3.40
CA ARG A 175 12.52 -4.59 3.51
C ARG A 175 12.24 -3.45 4.47
N VAL A 176 11.12 -2.78 4.25
CA VAL A 176 10.56 -1.83 5.20
C VAL A 176 9.13 -2.24 5.55
N THR A 177 8.81 -2.15 6.81
CA THR A 177 7.47 -2.45 7.34
C THR A 177 6.96 -1.25 8.11
N PHE A 178 5.71 -0.89 7.86
CA PHE A 178 5.02 0.17 8.59
C PHE A 178 3.86 -0.43 9.38
N LYS A 179 3.77 -0.07 10.64
CA LYS A 179 2.61 -0.36 11.51
C LYS A 179 1.89 0.95 11.76
N VAL A 180 0.58 0.92 11.63
CA VAL A 180 -0.27 2.07 11.91
C VAL A 180 -0.81 1.93 13.32
N GLU A 181 -0.61 2.97 14.12
CA GLU A 181 -1.13 3.11 15.48
C GLU A 181 -1.93 4.42 15.59
N ALA A 182 -2.77 4.54 16.59
CA ALA A 182 -3.39 5.83 16.91
C ALA A 182 -2.33 6.77 17.48
N ALA A 183 -2.30 7.99 16.98
CA ALA A 183 -1.39 9.00 17.49
C ALA A 183 -1.78 9.37 18.93
N GLU A 184 -0.82 9.40 19.84
CA GLU A 184 -1.04 9.95 21.17
C GLU A 184 -1.30 11.46 21.04
N ARG A 185 -2.45 11.95 21.47
CA ARG A 185 -2.76 13.37 21.50
C ARG A 185 -2.32 13.96 22.84
N ASP A 186 -1.76 15.16 22.78
CA ASP A 186 -1.46 15.91 23.99
C ASP A 186 -2.79 16.29 24.70
N PRO A 187 -2.93 15.98 25.99
CA PRO A 187 -4.15 16.34 26.73
C PRO A 187 -4.47 17.84 26.71
N GLU A 188 -3.48 18.71 26.45
CA GLU A 188 -3.68 20.16 26.37
C GLU A 188 -4.27 20.61 25.02
N GLU A 189 -4.07 19.87 23.91
CA GLU A 189 -4.68 20.17 22.60
C GLU A 189 -6.18 19.85 22.55
N ILE A 190 -6.66 18.99 23.43
CA ILE A 190 -8.05 18.52 23.47
C ILE A 190 -9.03 19.60 23.99
N VAL A 191 -8.54 20.64 24.67
CA VAL A 191 -9.37 21.58 25.44
C VAL A 191 -10.02 22.68 24.58
N ASP A 192 -9.56 22.94 23.38
CA ASP A 192 -10.00 24.09 22.57
C ASP A 192 -11.01 23.77 21.47
N ASP A 193 -11.36 22.50 21.23
CA ASP A 193 -12.36 22.12 20.21
C ASP A 193 -13.66 21.61 20.86
N PRO A 194 -14.75 22.40 20.83
CA PRO A 194 -16.03 22.02 21.44
C PRO A 194 -16.72 20.83 20.75
N GLU A 195 -16.40 20.49 19.49
CA GLU A 195 -16.89 19.29 18.81
C GLU A 195 -16.19 18.02 19.33
N MET A 196 -14.94 18.15 19.76
CA MET A 196 -14.17 17.08 20.37
C MET A 196 -14.62 16.76 21.80
N GLU A 197 -15.20 17.72 22.52
CA GLU A 197 -15.73 17.51 23.89
C GLU A 197 -16.93 16.52 23.87
N GLU A 198 -17.68 16.48 22.77
CA GLU A 198 -18.80 15.54 22.59
C GLU A 198 -18.32 14.13 22.19
N LEU A 199 -17.23 14.04 21.41
CA LEU A 199 -16.58 12.77 21.04
C LEU A 199 -15.74 12.16 22.17
N LEU A 200 -15.22 13.01 23.06
CA LEU A 200 -14.41 12.63 24.23
C LEU A 200 -15.22 12.52 25.52
N ALA A 201 -16.53 12.75 25.46
CA ALA A 201 -17.41 12.43 26.58
C ALA A 201 -17.09 11.00 27.04
N PRO A 202 -16.77 10.79 28.33
CA PRO A 202 -16.30 9.50 28.81
C PRO A 202 -17.27 8.42 28.40
N SER A 203 -16.81 7.54 27.54
CA SER A 203 -17.55 6.33 27.21
C SER A 203 -17.93 5.66 28.53
N PRO A 204 -19.18 5.21 28.72
CA PRO A 204 -19.57 4.49 29.92
C PRO A 204 -18.74 3.20 30.14
N PHE A 205 -17.79 2.91 29.29
CA PHE A 205 -16.92 1.73 29.30
C PHE A 205 -15.44 1.99 29.66
N GLY A 206 -15.11 3.15 30.26
CA GLY A 206 -13.77 3.42 30.82
C GLY A 206 -12.82 4.16 29.87
N SER A 207 -11.92 4.94 30.45
CA SER A 207 -10.92 5.74 29.78
C SER A 207 -9.75 4.87 29.28
N GLU A 208 -9.95 4.14 28.20
CA GLU A 208 -8.81 3.62 27.42
C GLU A 208 -8.59 4.59 26.25
N CYS A 209 -7.35 5.07 26.06
CA CYS A 209 -6.97 5.79 24.86
C CYS A 209 -7.51 5.07 23.63
N PRO A 210 -8.09 5.77 22.64
CA PRO A 210 -8.59 5.13 21.44
C PRO A 210 -7.42 4.44 20.74
N SER A 211 -7.29 3.13 20.92
CA SER A 211 -6.36 2.31 20.18
C SER A 211 -7.03 1.79 18.92
N ILE A 212 -6.30 1.72 17.82
CA ILE A 212 -6.79 1.06 16.62
C ILE A 212 -7.19 -0.36 16.98
N GLY A 213 -8.50 -0.64 16.92
CA GLY A 213 -9.07 -1.88 17.39
C GLY A 213 -8.51 -3.09 16.62
N HIS A 214 -8.20 -4.16 17.36
CA HIS A 214 -7.89 -5.43 16.73
C HIS A 214 -9.15 -5.97 16.04
N GLY A 215 -9.16 -5.99 14.71
CA GLY A 215 -10.26 -6.51 13.90
C GLY A 215 -10.81 -5.49 12.90
N ARG A 216 -11.45 -6.02 11.88
CA ARG A 216 -12.06 -5.20 10.83
C ARG A 216 -13.47 -4.78 11.24
N LEU A 217 -13.81 -3.57 10.89
CA LEU A 217 -15.20 -3.09 10.94
C LEU A 217 -15.92 -3.51 9.65
N THR A 218 -15.27 -3.29 8.50
CA THR A 218 -15.78 -3.62 7.18
C THR A 218 -15.38 -5.04 6.79
N PRO A 219 -16.33 -5.91 6.38
CA PRO A 219 -16.02 -7.26 5.91
C PRO A 219 -15.01 -7.26 4.76
N GLU A 220 -14.14 -8.28 4.73
CA GLU A 220 -13.24 -8.49 3.59
C GLU A 220 -13.95 -9.11 2.40
N THR A 221 -14.94 -9.96 2.67
CA THR A 221 -15.61 -10.78 1.68
C THR A 221 -16.89 -10.09 1.22
N ALA A 222 -17.05 -9.99 -0.08
CA ALA A 222 -18.21 -9.38 -0.70
C ALA A 222 -19.51 -10.12 -0.34
N ALA A 223 -20.56 -9.36 -0.12
CA ALA A 223 -21.91 -9.89 -0.02
C ALA A 223 -22.36 -10.46 -1.37
N LYS A 224 -23.16 -11.53 -1.33
CA LYS A 224 -23.71 -12.19 -2.55
C LYS A 224 -24.95 -11.44 -3.05
N ASP A 225 -24.80 -10.16 -3.26
CA ASP A 225 -25.86 -9.29 -3.76
C ASP A 225 -25.57 -8.92 -5.23
N PRO A 226 -26.35 -9.43 -6.19
CA PRO A 226 -26.11 -9.18 -7.60
C PRO A 226 -26.49 -7.77 -8.07
N GLU A 227 -27.21 -6.98 -7.25
CA GLU A 227 -27.55 -5.61 -7.53
C GLU A 227 -26.50 -4.62 -6.96
N SER A 228 -25.64 -5.09 -6.05
CA SER A 228 -24.57 -4.26 -5.49
C SER A 228 -23.44 -4.00 -6.49
N TRP A 229 -22.76 -2.89 -6.31
CA TRP A 229 -21.64 -2.45 -7.16
C TRP A 229 -20.29 -2.75 -6.53
N LEU A 230 -19.34 -3.23 -7.34
CA LEU A 230 -17.92 -3.21 -7.00
C LEU A 230 -17.28 -2.00 -7.67
N ILE A 231 -16.63 -1.16 -6.87
CA ILE A 231 -16.02 0.10 -7.30
C ILE A 231 -14.54 0.08 -6.92
N LEU A 232 -13.68 0.38 -7.90
CA LEU A 232 -12.26 0.65 -7.69
C LEU A 232 -12.04 2.14 -7.53
N ILE A 233 -11.35 2.54 -6.47
CA ILE A 233 -10.89 3.91 -6.21
C ILE A 233 -9.36 3.86 -6.11
N PRO A 234 -8.60 4.26 -7.14
CA PRO A 234 -7.16 4.45 -7.03
C PRO A 234 -6.84 5.60 -6.07
N PHE A 235 -5.82 5.44 -5.22
CA PHE A 235 -5.39 6.45 -4.24
C PHE A 235 -4.16 7.22 -4.70
N ASP A 236 -3.84 7.11 -5.97
CA ASP A 236 -2.81 7.90 -6.63
C ASP A 236 -3.19 8.07 -8.10
N SER A 237 -2.86 9.19 -8.68
CA SER A 237 -3.16 9.54 -10.08
C SER A 237 -2.13 8.96 -11.06
N CYS A 238 -1.14 8.20 -10.59
CA CYS A 238 -0.06 7.67 -11.39
C CYS A 238 -0.49 6.57 -12.38
N ASP A 239 0.31 6.39 -13.42
CA ASP A 239 0.09 5.34 -14.42
C ASP A 239 0.15 3.93 -13.83
N PHE A 240 -0.67 3.02 -14.37
CA PHE A 240 -0.63 1.59 -14.06
C PHE A 240 0.63 0.96 -14.66
N ARG A 241 1.67 0.80 -13.84
CA ARG A 241 2.95 0.21 -14.21
C ARG A 241 3.19 -1.10 -13.47
N LEU A 242 3.96 -2.02 -14.05
CA LEU A 242 4.17 -3.37 -13.50
C LEU A 242 5.53 -3.56 -12.82
N GLY A 243 6.38 -2.54 -12.81
CA GLY A 243 7.73 -2.66 -12.28
C GLY A 243 7.76 -3.22 -10.87
N SER A 244 8.57 -4.25 -10.68
CA SER A 244 8.76 -4.95 -9.39
C SER A 244 7.49 -5.48 -8.72
N SER A 245 6.36 -5.55 -9.44
CA SER A 245 5.13 -6.16 -8.95
C SER A 245 5.32 -7.67 -8.67
N LEU A 246 4.38 -8.27 -7.93
CA LEU A 246 4.34 -9.72 -7.75
C LEU A 246 4.33 -10.48 -9.07
N LEU A 247 3.66 -9.92 -10.09
CA LEU A 247 3.67 -10.48 -11.43
C LEU A 247 5.08 -10.55 -12.00
N CYS A 248 5.84 -9.46 -11.94
CA CYS A 248 7.23 -9.42 -12.41
C CYS A 248 8.12 -10.39 -11.62
N LYS A 249 7.95 -10.48 -10.32
CA LYS A 249 8.72 -11.39 -9.45
C LYS A 249 8.41 -12.85 -9.75
N ALA A 250 7.13 -13.20 -9.93
CA ALA A 250 6.73 -14.58 -10.18
C ALA A 250 7.22 -15.11 -11.55
N PHE A 251 7.26 -14.25 -12.56
CA PHE A 251 7.57 -14.66 -13.94
C PHE A 251 8.92 -14.16 -14.46
N GLY A 252 9.75 -13.60 -13.56
CA GLY A 252 11.14 -13.24 -13.87
C GLY A 252 11.27 -12.06 -14.86
N SER A 253 10.29 -11.17 -14.88
CA SER A 253 10.22 -10.05 -15.79
C SER A 253 10.25 -8.74 -15.01
N ASN A 254 11.23 -7.89 -15.30
CA ASN A 254 11.40 -6.60 -14.63
C ASN A 254 11.56 -5.48 -15.62
N GLY A 255 10.54 -5.17 -16.35
CA GLY A 255 10.88 -4.30 -17.40
C GLY A 255 9.96 -3.14 -17.60
N ASP A 256 9.12 -2.92 -16.68
CA ASP A 256 8.34 -1.72 -16.53
C ASP A 256 8.87 -0.93 -15.32
N PRO A 257 8.89 0.40 -15.34
CA PRO A 257 9.18 1.16 -14.14
C PRO A 257 8.15 0.86 -13.04
N TYR A 258 8.51 1.14 -11.80
CA TYR A 258 7.58 1.10 -10.67
C TYR A 258 6.50 2.19 -10.85
N PRO A 259 5.27 2.04 -10.31
CA PRO A 259 4.31 3.14 -10.25
C PRO A 259 4.89 4.36 -9.52
N GLU A 260 4.71 5.54 -10.07
CA GLU A 260 5.23 6.80 -9.50
C GLU A 260 4.25 7.34 -8.44
N ILE A 261 4.28 6.73 -7.26
CA ILE A 261 3.41 7.10 -6.14
C ILE A 261 3.93 8.38 -5.48
N GLY A 262 3.09 9.40 -5.34
CA GLY A 262 3.54 10.66 -4.75
C GLY A 262 2.51 11.77 -4.66
N ASP A 263 1.28 11.53 -5.05
CA ASP A 263 0.19 12.50 -4.95
C ASP A 263 -0.45 12.43 -3.56
N ALA A 264 0.20 13.09 -2.59
CA ALA A 264 -0.22 13.05 -1.19
C ALA A 264 -1.56 13.76 -0.96
N ASP A 265 -1.81 14.88 -1.63
CA ASP A 265 -3.07 15.64 -1.50
C ASP A 265 -4.23 14.77 -2.00
N TYR A 266 -4.10 14.18 -3.17
CA TYR A 266 -5.09 13.26 -3.71
C TYR A 266 -5.31 12.02 -2.83
N PHE A 267 -4.23 11.48 -2.25
CA PHE A 267 -4.33 10.37 -1.30
C PHE A 267 -5.15 10.76 -0.07
N MET A 268 -4.93 11.96 0.48
CA MET A 268 -5.67 12.45 1.65
C MET A 268 -7.18 12.58 1.35
N ASP A 269 -7.54 13.18 0.21
CA ASP A 269 -8.93 13.32 -0.20
C ASP A 269 -9.61 11.96 -0.36
N CYS A 270 -8.96 11.01 -1.05
CA CYS A 270 -9.45 9.64 -1.19
C CYS A 270 -9.61 8.93 0.17
N TYR A 271 -8.63 9.11 1.07
CA TYR A 271 -8.64 8.50 2.39
C TYR A 271 -9.86 8.96 3.21
N GLU A 272 -10.07 10.27 3.29
CA GLU A 272 -11.15 10.84 4.10
C GLU A 272 -12.54 10.42 3.56
N VAL A 273 -12.75 10.50 2.25
CA VAL A 273 -14.03 10.10 1.65
C VAL A 273 -14.33 8.62 1.84
N VAL A 274 -13.34 7.74 1.61
CA VAL A 274 -13.56 6.30 1.80
C VAL A 274 -13.73 5.95 3.28
N ARG A 275 -13.03 6.64 4.18
CA ARG A 275 -13.20 6.51 5.63
C ARG A 275 -14.64 6.87 6.04
N GLU A 276 -15.17 7.98 5.54
CA GLU A 276 -16.55 8.40 5.81
C GLU A 276 -17.56 7.36 5.30
N PHE A 277 -17.40 6.83 4.08
CA PHE A 277 -18.25 5.74 3.59
C PHE A 277 -18.22 4.49 4.47
N VAL A 278 -17.08 4.19 5.10
CA VAL A 278 -16.96 3.08 6.06
C VAL A 278 -17.67 3.40 7.37
N GLU A 279 -17.51 4.62 7.88
CA GLU A 279 -18.14 5.10 9.12
C GLU A 279 -19.67 5.12 9.00
N ASP A 280 -20.18 5.64 7.89
CA ASP A 280 -21.60 5.71 7.57
C ASP A 280 -22.20 4.35 7.18
N LYS A 281 -21.38 3.28 7.13
CA LYS A 281 -21.76 1.92 6.75
C LYS A 281 -22.32 1.78 5.33
N VAL A 282 -21.94 2.69 4.45
CA VAL A 282 -22.23 2.64 3.01
C VAL A 282 -21.44 1.50 2.36
N VAL A 283 -20.21 1.28 2.82
CA VAL A 283 -19.34 0.18 2.34
C VAL A 283 -19.74 -1.14 2.98
N ILE A 284 -20.29 -2.05 2.18
CA ILE A 284 -20.71 -3.40 2.59
C ILE A 284 -19.50 -4.31 2.79
N ALA A 285 -18.52 -4.23 1.92
CA ALA A 285 -17.25 -4.93 1.99
C ALA A 285 -16.13 -4.11 1.36
N GLY A 286 -14.90 -4.28 1.85
CA GLY A 286 -13.76 -3.50 1.37
C GLY A 286 -12.45 -4.28 1.35
N GLN A 287 -11.62 -4.01 0.35
CA GLN A 287 -10.28 -4.57 0.21
C GLN A 287 -9.30 -3.48 -0.21
N THR A 288 -8.09 -3.54 0.34
CA THR A 288 -6.97 -2.74 -0.16
C THR A 288 -6.42 -3.37 -1.43
N VAL A 289 -6.31 -2.56 -2.48
CA VAL A 289 -5.54 -2.90 -3.68
C VAL A 289 -4.08 -2.55 -3.41
N GLY A 290 -3.19 -3.48 -3.65
CA GLY A 290 -1.75 -3.36 -3.41
C GLY A 290 -1.05 -4.55 -4.05
N ALA A 291 -0.31 -5.33 -3.28
CA ALA A 291 0.44 -6.49 -3.78
C ALA A 291 -0.43 -7.45 -4.61
N GLY A 292 -0.06 -7.65 -5.87
CA GLY A 292 -0.79 -8.44 -6.86
C GLY A 292 -1.92 -7.69 -7.57
N GLY A 293 -2.10 -6.41 -7.31
CA GLY A 293 -3.01 -5.52 -8.00
C GLY A 293 -4.50 -5.82 -7.79
N LEU A 294 -5.32 -5.31 -8.69
CA LEU A 294 -6.77 -5.47 -8.67
C LEU A 294 -7.19 -6.96 -8.68
N MET A 295 -6.49 -7.80 -9.45
CA MET A 295 -6.83 -9.23 -9.55
C MET A 295 -6.68 -9.96 -8.22
N ALA A 296 -5.62 -9.68 -7.45
CA ALA A 296 -5.42 -10.26 -6.13
C ALA A 296 -6.48 -9.76 -5.13
N ALA A 297 -6.80 -8.47 -5.16
CA ALA A 297 -7.85 -7.88 -4.32
C ALA A 297 -9.23 -8.48 -4.63
N LEU A 298 -9.60 -8.62 -5.89
CA LEU A 298 -10.84 -9.27 -6.33
C LEU A 298 -10.90 -10.74 -5.90
N LYS A 299 -9.82 -11.50 -6.12
CA LYS A 299 -9.77 -12.91 -5.72
C LYS A 299 -9.95 -13.10 -4.22
N LYS A 300 -9.40 -12.18 -3.43
CA LYS A 300 -9.54 -12.18 -1.97
C LYS A 300 -10.95 -11.77 -1.53
N MET A 301 -11.55 -10.81 -2.23
CA MET A 301 -12.86 -10.25 -1.89
C MET A 301 -14.02 -11.16 -2.29
N LEU A 302 -13.93 -11.85 -3.43
CA LEU A 302 -15.03 -12.67 -3.94
C LEU A 302 -15.07 -14.04 -3.24
N PRO A 303 -16.25 -14.47 -2.71
CA PRO A 303 -16.45 -15.83 -2.25
C PRO A 303 -16.22 -16.86 -3.39
N GLU A 304 -15.85 -18.10 -3.05
CA GLU A 304 -15.55 -19.17 -4.03
C GLU A 304 -16.66 -19.43 -5.05
N ASP A 305 -17.93 -19.29 -4.62
CA ASP A 305 -19.13 -19.50 -5.47
C ASP A 305 -19.67 -18.20 -6.11
N THR A 306 -18.91 -17.12 -6.00
CA THR A 306 -19.29 -15.80 -6.53
C THR A 306 -18.25 -15.36 -7.57
N GLY A 307 -18.75 -15.02 -8.74
CA GLY A 307 -17.92 -14.43 -9.81
C GLY A 307 -18.23 -12.97 -10.05
N ILE A 308 -17.53 -12.40 -10.99
CA ILE A 308 -17.78 -11.04 -11.50
C ILE A 308 -17.59 -11.00 -13.03
N GLN A 309 -18.43 -10.23 -13.69
CA GLN A 309 -18.12 -9.75 -15.04
C GLN A 309 -17.49 -8.38 -14.93
N LEU A 310 -16.18 -8.34 -15.04
CA LEU A 310 -15.34 -7.16 -14.82
C LEU A 310 -15.37 -6.28 -16.07
N ASP A 311 -15.64 -4.99 -15.88
CA ASP A 311 -15.53 -3.94 -16.90
C ASP A 311 -14.42 -2.96 -16.50
N ILE A 312 -13.29 -3.00 -17.20
CA ILE A 312 -12.15 -2.10 -16.99
C ILE A 312 -12.03 -1.04 -18.08
N SER A 313 -13.02 -0.94 -18.97
CA SER A 313 -12.98 -0.01 -20.11
C SER A 313 -12.88 1.45 -19.69
N GLY A 314 -13.55 1.81 -18.59
CA GLY A 314 -13.48 3.14 -18.00
C GLY A 314 -12.06 3.50 -17.56
N ILE A 315 -11.38 2.58 -16.88
CA ILE A 315 -9.99 2.76 -16.42
C ILE A 315 -9.05 2.89 -17.63
N MET A 316 -9.16 1.95 -18.58
CA MET A 316 -8.35 1.97 -19.81
C MET A 316 -8.49 3.29 -20.57
N SER A 317 -9.71 3.82 -20.65
CA SER A 317 -9.99 5.08 -21.32
C SER A 317 -9.43 6.28 -20.57
N ALA A 318 -9.58 6.33 -19.24
CA ALA A 318 -9.14 7.45 -18.42
C ALA A 318 -7.61 7.60 -18.42
N TYR A 319 -6.88 6.49 -18.35
CA TYR A 319 -5.40 6.48 -18.36
C TYR A 319 -4.80 6.34 -19.76
N GLY A 320 -5.61 6.22 -20.82
CA GLY A 320 -5.10 5.94 -22.16
C GLY A 320 -4.34 4.60 -22.27
N GLU A 321 -4.53 3.70 -21.31
CA GLU A 321 -3.84 2.42 -21.23
C GLU A 321 -4.54 1.39 -22.11
N ARG A 322 -3.75 0.66 -22.90
CA ARG A 322 -4.25 -0.36 -23.83
C ARG A 322 -3.96 -1.78 -23.37
N ASP A 323 -3.08 -1.93 -22.36
CA ASP A 323 -2.71 -3.22 -21.83
C ASP A 323 -3.55 -3.52 -20.59
N ALA A 324 -4.51 -4.44 -20.74
CA ALA A 324 -5.35 -4.89 -19.64
C ALA A 324 -4.54 -5.49 -18.47
N VAL A 325 -3.37 -6.11 -18.76
CA VAL A 325 -2.52 -6.69 -17.71
C VAL A 325 -2.01 -5.63 -16.76
N ARG A 326 -1.68 -4.45 -17.26
CA ARG A 326 -1.28 -3.31 -16.43
C ARG A 326 -2.38 -2.90 -15.48
N ILE A 327 -3.60 -2.72 -15.97
CA ILE A 327 -4.75 -2.38 -15.12
C ILE A 327 -5.01 -3.44 -14.06
N LEU A 328 -4.90 -4.72 -14.43
CA LEU A 328 -5.26 -5.83 -13.56
C LEU A 328 -4.21 -6.14 -12.48
N PHE A 329 -2.94 -5.96 -12.78
CA PHE A 329 -1.83 -6.43 -11.93
C PHE A 329 -0.89 -5.33 -11.44
N SER A 330 -1.07 -4.08 -11.83
CA SER A 330 -0.33 -2.97 -11.24
C SER A 330 -0.66 -2.82 -9.77
N GLU A 331 0.35 -2.50 -8.99
CA GLU A 331 0.25 -2.37 -7.54
C GLU A 331 0.09 -0.91 -7.08
N VAL A 332 -0.60 -0.11 -7.88
CA VAL A 332 -1.05 1.22 -7.48
C VAL A 332 -1.97 1.09 -6.26
N PRO A 333 -1.67 1.78 -5.16
CA PRO A 333 -2.52 1.72 -3.97
C PRO A 333 -3.95 2.17 -4.26
N GLY A 334 -4.93 1.47 -3.71
CA GLY A 334 -6.33 1.81 -3.91
C GLY A 334 -7.28 1.05 -3.01
N ALA A 335 -8.52 1.45 -3.01
CA ALA A 335 -9.63 0.79 -2.34
C ALA A 335 -10.53 0.08 -3.36
N LEU A 336 -10.86 -1.16 -3.08
CA LEU A 336 -11.91 -1.90 -3.76
C LEU A 336 -13.08 -2.04 -2.78
N ILE A 337 -14.18 -1.37 -3.08
CA ILE A 337 -15.36 -1.33 -2.21
C ILE A 337 -16.57 -1.99 -2.88
N GLN A 338 -17.44 -2.57 -2.06
CA GLN A 338 -18.79 -2.99 -2.45
C GLN A 338 -19.79 -2.07 -1.78
N ILE A 339 -20.73 -1.55 -2.55
CA ILE A 339 -21.83 -0.72 -2.09
C ILE A 339 -23.17 -1.27 -2.58
N SER A 340 -24.26 -0.88 -1.91
CA SER A 340 -25.63 -1.15 -2.38
C SER A 340 -25.95 -0.31 -3.61
N ASP A 341 -26.81 -0.81 -4.50
CA ASP A 341 -27.35 -0.03 -5.62
C ASP A 341 -28.10 1.23 -5.14
N ILE A 342 -28.72 1.16 -3.97
CA ILE A 342 -29.44 2.30 -3.35
C ILE A 342 -28.48 3.45 -2.99
N ASP A 343 -27.26 3.13 -2.59
CA ASP A 343 -26.25 4.10 -2.15
C ASP A 343 -25.39 4.60 -3.31
N TYR A 344 -25.60 4.07 -4.53
CA TYR A 344 -24.76 4.40 -5.68
C TYR A 344 -24.75 5.88 -6.01
N ASP A 345 -25.92 6.52 -6.10
CA ASP A 345 -26.04 7.95 -6.43
C ASP A 345 -25.39 8.85 -5.37
N TYR A 346 -25.43 8.45 -4.10
CA TYR A 346 -24.76 9.15 -3.01
C TYR A 346 -23.23 9.05 -3.16
N VAL A 347 -22.71 7.85 -3.34
CA VAL A 347 -21.26 7.61 -3.51
C VAL A 347 -20.72 8.30 -4.76
N ASP A 348 -21.47 8.24 -5.88
CA ASP A 348 -21.15 8.95 -7.12
C ASP A 348 -21.03 10.46 -6.90
N ALA A 349 -22.02 11.05 -6.21
CA ALA A 349 -22.04 12.48 -5.95
C ALA A 349 -20.87 12.94 -5.05
N GLU A 350 -20.57 12.20 -3.98
CA GLU A 350 -19.48 12.54 -3.06
C GLU A 350 -18.11 12.42 -3.72
N LEU A 351 -17.86 11.35 -4.49
CA LEU A 351 -16.59 11.18 -5.21
C LEU A 351 -16.39 12.24 -6.29
N LEU A 352 -17.45 12.60 -7.02
CA LEU A 352 -17.41 13.68 -8.01
C LEU A 352 -17.21 15.05 -7.38
N LEU A 353 -17.79 15.30 -6.21
CA LEU A 353 -17.66 16.58 -5.50
C LEU A 353 -16.21 16.83 -5.06
N GLN A 354 -15.49 15.77 -4.69
CA GLN A 354 -14.10 15.80 -4.25
C GLN A 354 -13.09 15.60 -5.41
N ASP A 355 -13.55 15.56 -6.66
CA ASP A 355 -12.73 15.30 -7.86
C ASP A 355 -11.92 13.98 -7.76
N ILE A 356 -12.50 12.96 -7.12
CA ILE A 356 -11.89 11.64 -6.94
C ILE A 356 -12.28 10.73 -8.10
N ALA A 357 -11.27 10.15 -8.76
CA ALA A 357 -11.47 9.16 -9.81
C ALA A 357 -11.94 7.83 -9.21
N TYR A 358 -13.03 7.28 -9.72
CA TYR A 358 -13.56 5.99 -9.31
C TYR A 358 -14.11 5.24 -10.52
N TYR A 359 -14.13 3.93 -10.42
CA TYR A 359 -14.48 3.06 -11.53
C TYR A 359 -15.40 1.94 -11.06
N PRO A 360 -16.72 1.99 -11.40
CA PRO A 360 -17.60 0.85 -11.24
C PRO A 360 -17.14 -0.27 -12.17
N ILE A 361 -16.63 -1.36 -11.59
CA ILE A 361 -16.01 -2.47 -12.33
C ILE A 361 -16.93 -3.67 -12.54
N GLY A 362 -18.12 -3.64 -11.96
CA GLY A 362 -19.15 -4.66 -12.17
C GLY A 362 -19.93 -5.05 -10.92
N HIS A 363 -20.67 -6.15 -11.04
CA HIS A 363 -21.54 -6.68 -9.99
C HIS A 363 -21.15 -8.10 -9.62
N PRO A 364 -21.25 -8.51 -8.33
CA PRO A 364 -21.11 -9.89 -7.93
C PRO A 364 -22.17 -10.77 -8.61
N ARG A 365 -21.78 -11.97 -9.05
CA ARG A 365 -22.68 -12.94 -9.68
C ARG A 365 -22.63 -14.26 -8.92
N THR A 366 -23.76 -14.69 -8.39
CA THR A 366 -23.87 -15.99 -7.72
C THR A 366 -23.96 -17.12 -8.73
N GLY A 367 -23.36 -18.27 -8.41
CA GLY A 367 -23.48 -19.50 -9.19
C GLY A 367 -22.49 -19.68 -10.35
N SER A 368 -21.61 -18.72 -10.58
CA SER A 368 -20.47 -18.87 -11.51
C SER A 368 -19.22 -18.34 -10.81
N GLY A 369 -18.50 -19.22 -10.12
CA GLY A 369 -17.22 -18.83 -9.52
C GLY A 369 -16.23 -18.47 -10.64
N GLY A 370 -15.87 -17.19 -10.77
CA GLY A 370 -14.84 -16.76 -11.73
C GLY A 370 -14.92 -15.28 -12.07
N ILE A 371 -13.76 -14.75 -12.41
CA ILE A 371 -13.63 -13.36 -12.88
C ILE A 371 -13.65 -13.39 -14.41
N THR A 372 -14.67 -12.76 -15.02
CA THR A 372 -14.78 -12.66 -16.48
C THR A 372 -14.69 -11.18 -16.89
N LEU A 373 -13.94 -10.85 -17.96
CA LEU A 373 -13.90 -9.50 -18.51
C LEU A 373 -15.05 -9.28 -19.51
N ARG A 374 -15.67 -8.12 -19.45
CA ARG A 374 -16.64 -7.71 -20.44
C ARG A 374 -15.90 -7.31 -21.72
N SER A 375 -16.08 -8.07 -22.81
CA SER A 375 -15.49 -7.72 -24.09
C SER A 375 -16.26 -6.56 -24.74
N GLY A 376 -15.73 -5.36 -24.61
CA GLY A 376 -16.10 -4.22 -25.42
C GLY A 376 -15.18 -4.13 -26.64
N GLY A 377 -15.50 -4.82 -27.73
CA GLY A 377 -14.84 -4.66 -29.05
C GLY A 377 -13.44 -5.23 -29.18
N GLU A 378 -13.37 -6.33 -29.95
CA GLU A 378 -12.23 -7.02 -30.53
C GLU A 378 -11.59 -8.19 -29.75
N SER A 379 -11.53 -9.27 -30.48
CA SER A 379 -11.36 -10.71 -30.20
C SER A 379 -10.10 -11.18 -29.44
N GLY A 380 -9.43 -10.37 -28.67
CA GLY A 380 -8.24 -10.79 -27.90
C GLY A 380 -8.49 -11.17 -26.44
N ILE A 381 -9.51 -10.60 -25.83
CA ILE A 381 -9.74 -10.69 -24.37
C ILE A 381 -10.66 -11.86 -24.01
N SER A 382 -11.52 -12.29 -24.93
CA SER A 382 -12.45 -13.42 -24.73
C SER A 382 -11.72 -14.77 -24.48
N GLY A 383 -10.52 -14.93 -25.02
CA GLY A 383 -9.70 -16.15 -24.83
C GLY A 383 -9.08 -16.27 -23.43
N ILE A 384 -8.75 -15.14 -22.80
CA ILE A 384 -8.13 -15.07 -21.48
C ILE A 384 -9.06 -15.63 -20.40
N LEU A 385 -10.33 -15.37 -20.56
CA LEU A 385 -11.35 -15.69 -19.57
C LEU A 385 -11.91 -17.08 -19.72
N GLN A 386 -11.87 -17.60 -20.93
CA GLN A 386 -12.20 -19.01 -21.19
C GLN A 386 -11.18 -19.94 -20.51
N SER A 387 -9.90 -19.53 -20.41
CA SER A 387 -8.87 -20.31 -19.73
C SER A 387 -9.01 -20.24 -18.20
N LEU A 388 -9.42 -19.09 -17.63
CA LEU A 388 -9.72 -18.95 -16.20
C LEU A 388 -10.92 -19.80 -15.76
N LEU A 389 -11.92 -19.92 -16.62
CA LEU A 389 -13.10 -20.76 -16.38
C LEU A 389 -12.81 -22.26 -16.48
N ASN A 390 -11.92 -22.64 -17.40
CA ASN A 390 -11.61 -24.06 -17.65
C ASN A 390 -10.65 -24.66 -16.61
N SER A 391 -9.83 -23.87 -15.93
CA SER A 391 -8.95 -24.35 -14.86
C SER A 391 -9.70 -24.69 -13.57
N GLN A 392 -10.87 -24.09 -13.33
CA GLN A 392 -11.68 -24.39 -12.14
C GLN A 392 -12.65 -25.58 -12.33
N THR A 393 -12.95 -25.97 -13.57
CA THR A 393 -13.82 -27.11 -13.83
C THR A 393 -13.11 -28.48 -13.91
N SER A 394 -11.75 -28.48 -13.92
CA SER A 394 -10.97 -29.72 -14.01
C SER A 394 -10.60 -30.35 -12.66
N GLU A 395 -10.87 -29.70 -11.51
CA GLU A 395 -10.64 -30.28 -10.18
C GLU A 395 -11.88 -30.95 -9.55
N GLY A 396 -12.96 -31.10 -10.30
CA GLY A 396 -14.22 -31.68 -9.81
C GLY A 396 -14.55 -33.07 -10.31
N GLU A 397 -13.68 -33.72 -11.08
CA GLU A 397 -13.87 -35.13 -11.53
C GLU A 397 -12.59 -35.94 -11.30
N ASP A 398 -12.42 -36.41 -10.05
CA ASP A 398 -11.77 -37.69 -9.72
C ASP A 398 -12.15 -38.15 -8.31
#